data_74927b3d7b317fbbfa223c7151bcbe4c
#
_entry.id   74927b3d7b317fbbfa223c7151bcbe4c
#
_cell.length_a   1.000
_cell.length_b   1.000
_cell.length_c   1.000
_cell.angle_alpha   90.00
_cell.angle_beta   90.00
_cell.angle_gamma   90.00
#
_symmetry.space_group_name_H-M   'P 1'
#
loop_
_entity.id
_entity.type
_entity.pdbx_description
1 polymer ?
#
loop_
_entity_poly.entity_id
_entity_poly.type
_entity_poly.pdbx_seq_one_letter_code
_entity_poly.pdbx_strand_id
1 'polypeptide(L)'
;MIADTAEQKDRVFLILIGVWLFTALFLFTNPVILDYLHPPKNIGLPTESLGLKPDDYSNAQPYIGILSVLGLACLLGISRIQKPKFQLSNKCPKWIAWLPLIWFIWQIISATQTVDLAISKATLIHFGSCIAAFYLGIFVLARMRLAKLALWGAALGLVINLIDASREHFGGLEKTRKNIISQIESGELDPTKISPHLQAQGKSLPAEIREKIDQLKPETAAKLKRFPVEMVKRWYSSRVYGHMFYPNALAGIILLLLPVTLALLIDKGRWLIIRRIIALALTLIGLACLYWSGSKGGWLISLVIVGAWLLHFSLSKKLKIILVSAAMLIGLIGFVIKYADYFDKGATSIGARFGYWDAAIKTAMEEPLLGTGPGTFKIAYKRHRQPGAEPTRLTHNDYLQQASDSGWPGFVLYAAFIGSSIWTLSRRRSTEPVFIAIKLSLIAWALQGTVEFGLYIPALAWPAWLMLGWILASPINQFDKSPNNN
;
A
#
# COMPACT_ATOMS: atom_id res chain seq x y z
N MET A 1 26.01 -27.02 -20.04
CA MET A 1 26.43 -25.66 -20.49
C MET A 1 25.25 -24.80 -20.98
N ILE A 2 24.44 -25.20 -21.98
CA ILE A 2 23.31 -24.38 -22.47
C ILE A 2 22.17 -24.25 -21.44
N ALA A 3 21.85 -25.30 -20.68
CA ALA A 3 20.84 -25.28 -19.61
C ALA A 3 21.27 -24.39 -18.44
N ASP A 4 22.56 -24.38 -18.06
CA ASP A 4 23.09 -23.52 -16.99
C ASP A 4 23.01 -22.03 -17.35
N THR A 5 23.26 -21.68 -18.61
CA THR A 5 23.17 -20.28 -19.07
C THR A 5 21.73 -19.76 -19.09
N ALA A 6 20.75 -20.61 -19.38
CA ALA A 6 19.34 -20.24 -19.36
C ALA A 6 18.83 -20.02 -17.91
N GLU A 7 19.18 -20.91 -16.99
CA GLU A 7 18.80 -20.75 -15.58
C GLU A 7 19.49 -19.53 -14.94
N GLN A 8 20.75 -19.26 -15.29
CA GLN A 8 21.45 -18.07 -14.81
C GLN A 8 20.78 -16.78 -15.31
N LYS A 9 20.36 -16.73 -16.57
CA LYS A 9 19.60 -15.59 -17.11
C LYS A 9 18.26 -15.39 -16.41
N ASP A 10 17.57 -16.47 -16.06
CA ASP A 10 16.31 -16.41 -15.31
C ASP A 10 16.53 -15.89 -13.88
N ARG A 11 17.60 -16.30 -13.21
CA ARG A 11 17.98 -15.78 -11.90
C ARG A 11 18.25 -14.28 -11.93
N VAL A 12 19.04 -13.80 -12.90
CA VAL A 12 19.33 -12.37 -13.05
C VAL A 12 18.03 -11.58 -13.27
N PHE A 13 17.15 -12.06 -14.14
CA PHE A 13 15.86 -11.42 -14.41
C PHE A 13 14.99 -11.33 -13.14
N LEU A 14 14.89 -12.41 -12.35
CA LEU A 14 14.12 -12.43 -11.10
C LEU A 14 14.71 -11.52 -10.02
N ILE A 15 16.04 -11.41 -9.97
CA ILE A 15 16.73 -10.44 -9.09
C ILE A 15 16.38 -9.00 -9.49
N LEU A 16 16.36 -8.69 -10.80
CA LEU A 16 15.95 -7.37 -11.28
C LEU A 16 14.51 -7.02 -10.90
N ILE A 17 13.58 -7.98 -10.99
CA ILE A 17 12.21 -7.80 -10.46
C ILE A 17 12.24 -7.56 -8.95
N GLY A 18 13.07 -8.29 -8.21
CA GLY A 18 13.25 -8.09 -6.78
C GLY A 18 13.77 -6.68 -6.45
N VAL A 19 14.76 -6.19 -7.19
CA VAL A 19 15.28 -4.82 -7.06
C VAL A 19 14.19 -3.79 -7.37
N TRP A 20 13.38 -4.01 -8.39
CA TRP A 20 12.25 -3.15 -8.71
C TRP A 20 11.22 -3.10 -7.56
N LEU A 21 10.85 -4.25 -6.98
CA LEU A 21 9.95 -4.30 -5.82
C LEU A 21 10.56 -3.62 -4.59
N PHE A 22 11.85 -3.84 -4.33
CA PHE A 22 12.59 -3.14 -3.27
C PHE A 22 12.54 -1.62 -3.45
N THR A 23 12.84 -1.15 -4.65
CA THR A 23 12.83 0.28 -4.99
C THR A 23 11.44 0.88 -4.85
N ALA A 24 10.38 0.13 -5.23
CA ALA A 24 9.01 0.56 -5.04
C ALA A 24 8.68 0.83 -3.57
N LEU A 25 9.14 -0.01 -2.65
CA LEU A 25 8.94 0.14 -1.20
C LEU A 25 9.76 1.26 -0.56
N PHE A 26 10.69 1.85 -1.30
CA PHE A 26 11.54 2.95 -0.84
C PHE A 26 11.15 4.30 -1.43
N LEU A 27 10.94 4.36 -2.76
CA LEU A 27 10.76 5.60 -3.49
C LEU A 27 9.30 5.92 -3.83
N PHE A 28 8.42 4.91 -3.86
CA PHE A 28 7.02 5.06 -4.32
C PHE A 28 6.00 4.76 -3.23
N THR A 29 6.27 5.29 -2.05
CA THR A 29 5.49 5.09 -0.83
C THR A 29 4.34 6.10 -0.68
N ASN A 30 4.29 7.11 -1.55
CA ASN A 30 3.25 8.14 -1.58
C ASN A 30 2.10 7.74 -2.52
N PRO A 31 0.86 8.13 -2.21
CA PRO A 31 -0.23 8.04 -3.17
C PRO A 31 0.08 8.88 -4.42
N VAL A 32 -0.30 8.39 -5.60
CA VAL A 32 -0.06 9.10 -6.88
C VAL A 32 -0.83 10.42 -7.02
N ILE A 33 -1.84 10.66 -6.18
CA ILE A 33 -2.68 11.85 -6.16
C ILE A 33 -2.20 12.85 -5.09
N LEU A 34 -0.91 13.04 -4.94
CA LEU A 34 -0.39 14.11 -4.09
C LEU A 34 -0.12 15.37 -4.92
N ASP A 35 -0.45 16.54 -4.35
CA ASP A 35 -0.13 17.85 -4.95
C ASP A 35 1.39 18.05 -5.12
N TYR A 36 2.20 17.23 -4.43
CA TYR A 36 3.66 17.23 -4.55
C TYR A 36 4.18 16.61 -5.87
N LEU A 37 3.37 15.81 -6.56
CA LEU A 37 3.74 15.30 -7.90
C LEU A 37 3.56 16.36 -8.99
N HIS A 38 2.79 17.41 -8.69
CA HIS A 38 2.60 18.58 -9.52
C HIS A 38 2.58 19.82 -8.62
N PRO A 39 3.74 20.24 -8.05
CA PRO A 39 3.77 21.53 -7.40
C PRO A 39 3.35 22.56 -8.45
N PRO A 40 2.42 23.48 -8.13
CA PRO A 40 2.26 24.65 -8.97
C PRO A 40 3.65 25.26 -9.13
N LYS A 41 3.99 25.68 -10.35
CA LYS A 41 5.33 26.15 -10.78
C LYS A 41 5.99 27.22 -9.88
N ASN A 42 5.32 27.68 -8.83
CA ASN A 42 5.72 28.77 -7.93
C ASN A 42 5.63 28.43 -6.43
N ILE A 43 5.64 27.16 -6.04
CA ILE A 43 5.69 26.83 -4.61
C ILE A 43 7.15 26.69 -4.21
N GLY A 44 7.69 27.74 -3.61
CA GLY A 44 8.94 27.68 -2.84
C GLY A 44 8.70 26.88 -1.55
N LEU A 45 8.56 25.57 -1.63
CA LEU A 45 8.78 24.71 -0.48
C LEU A 45 10.29 24.64 -0.27
N PRO A 46 10.80 24.76 0.95
CA PRO A 46 12.18 24.50 1.25
C PRO A 46 12.44 23.00 1.08
N THR A 47 12.72 22.61 -0.15
CA THR A 47 12.94 21.22 -0.58
C THR A 47 14.19 20.65 0.07
N GLU A 48 15.16 21.48 0.39
CA GLU A 48 16.40 21.10 1.08
C GLU A 48 16.16 20.64 2.53
N SER A 49 15.18 21.19 3.22
CA SER A 49 14.89 20.83 4.62
C SER A 49 14.24 19.46 4.78
N LEU A 50 13.69 18.90 3.71
CA LEU A 50 13.17 17.53 3.68
C LEU A 50 14.18 16.55 3.06
N GLY A 51 15.41 17.01 2.74
CA GLY A 51 16.43 16.21 2.05
C GLY A 51 16.09 15.93 0.58
N LEU A 52 15.15 16.67 0.02
CA LEU A 52 14.65 16.50 -1.33
C LEU A 52 14.98 17.76 -2.12
N LYS A 53 15.71 17.63 -3.24
CA LYS A 53 16.06 18.75 -4.10
C LYS A 53 14.82 19.26 -4.85
N PRO A 54 14.73 20.58 -5.18
CA PRO A 54 13.62 21.15 -5.95
C PRO A 54 13.31 20.41 -7.24
N ASP A 55 14.33 19.85 -7.87
CA ASP A 55 14.22 19.06 -9.10
C ASP A 55 13.61 17.68 -8.89
N ASP A 56 13.61 17.14 -7.67
CA ASP A 56 13.02 15.84 -7.34
C ASP A 56 11.48 15.87 -7.36
N TYR A 57 10.87 17.05 -7.26
CA TYR A 57 9.42 17.25 -7.27
C TYR A 57 8.86 17.69 -8.63
N SER A 58 9.69 18.32 -9.46
CA SER A 58 9.27 18.85 -10.76
C SER A 58 9.20 17.78 -11.84
N ASN A 59 9.80 16.62 -11.59
CA ASN A 59 9.91 15.59 -12.59
C ASN A 59 9.13 14.32 -12.18
N ALA A 60 8.10 14.01 -12.96
CA ALA A 60 7.58 12.66 -13.09
C ALA A 60 8.66 11.65 -13.57
N GLN A 61 9.93 12.06 -13.59
CA GLN A 61 11.07 11.31 -14.13
C GLN A 61 11.41 10.03 -13.35
N PRO A 62 11.39 9.98 -12.00
CA PRO A 62 11.60 8.71 -11.31
C PRO A 62 10.52 7.69 -11.68
N TYR A 63 9.29 8.15 -11.86
CA TYR A 63 8.16 7.34 -12.28
C TYR A 63 8.37 6.75 -13.68
N ILE A 64 8.83 7.57 -14.63
CA ILE A 64 9.14 7.15 -16.01
C ILE A 64 10.30 6.15 -16.02
N GLY A 65 11.34 6.36 -15.22
CA GLY A 65 12.48 5.45 -15.11
C GLY A 65 12.07 4.06 -14.65
N ILE A 66 11.23 3.98 -13.60
CA ILE A 66 10.75 2.68 -13.07
C ILE A 66 9.71 2.04 -13.98
N LEU A 67 8.86 2.81 -14.62
CA LEU A 67 7.97 2.30 -15.66
C LEU A 67 8.77 1.76 -16.86
N SER A 68 9.88 2.41 -17.22
CA SER A 68 10.80 1.91 -18.24
C SER A 68 11.44 0.59 -17.85
N VAL A 69 11.84 0.42 -16.59
CA VAL A 69 12.36 -0.86 -16.06
C VAL A 69 11.27 -1.92 -16.06
N LEU A 70 10.04 -1.60 -15.65
CA LEU A 70 8.90 -2.51 -15.72
C LEU A 70 8.56 -2.88 -17.17
N GLY A 71 8.54 -1.91 -18.08
CA GLY A 71 8.32 -2.12 -19.51
C GLY A 71 9.40 -3.00 -20.13
N LEU A 72 10.66 -2.74 -19.80
CA LEU A 72 11.80 -3.56 -20.24
C LEU A 72 11.72 -4.96 -19.65
N ALA A 73 11.36 -5.12 -18.39
CA ALA A 73 11.14 -6.42 -17.77
C ALA A 73 10.00 -7.20 -18.43
N CYS A 74 8.91 -6.53 -18.79
CA CYS A 74 7.82 -7.13 -19.56
C CYS A 74 8.28 -7.59 -20.94
N LEU A 75 9.01 -6.74 -21.68
CA LEU A 75 9.53 -7.08 -23.03
C LEU A 75 10.53 -8.24 -22.97
N LEU A 76 11.48 -8.21 -22.03
CA LEU A 76 12.45 -9.28 -21.82
C LEU A 76 11.77 -10.58 -21.36
N GLY A 77 10.74 -10.48 -20.52
CA GLY A 77 9.93 -11.62 -20.11
C GLY A 77 9.18 -12.23 -21.30
N ILE A 78 8.55 -11.40 -22.12
CA ILE A 78 7.79 -11.85 -23.31
C ILE A 78 8.73 -12.47 -24.36
N SER A 79 9.89 -11.88 -24.59
CA SER A 79 10.88 -12.41 -25.57
C SER A 79 11.40 -13.81 -25.23
N ARG A 80 11.34 -14.21 -23.96
CA ARG A 80 11.77 -15.53 -23.47
C ARG A 80 10.69 -16.61 -23.59
N ILE A 81 9.45 -16.21 -23.84
CA ILE A 81 8.34 -17.14 -23.98
C ILE A 81 8.28 -17.61 -25.43
N GLN A 82 8.90 -18.76 -25.72
CA GLN A 82 8.99 -19.34 -27.06
C GLN A 82 7.63 -19.63 -27.75
N LYS A 83 6.55 -19.66 -27.05
CA LYS A 83 5.16 -19.65 -27.56
C LYS A 83 4.24 -19.10 -26.46
N PRO A 84 3.79 -17.86 -26.53
CA PRO A 84 2.87 -17.30 -25.54
C PRO A 84 1.48 -17.93 -25.76
N LYS A 85 1.29 -19.15 -25.33
CA LYS A 85 -0.07 -19.67 -25.14
C LYS A 85 -0.60 -19.05 -23.85
N PHE A 86 -1.71 -18.33 -23.97
CA PHE A 86 -2.46 -17.82 -22.82
C PHE A 86 -3.01 -19.03 -22.03
N GLN A 87 -2.17 -19.59 -21.17
CA GLN A 87 -2.54 -20.69 -20.28
C GLN A 87 -2.63 -20.16 -18.87
N LEU A 88 -3.83 -19.82 -18.47
CA LEU A 88 -4.19 -19.75 -17.06
C LEU A 88 -4.21 -21.18 -16.50
N SER A 89 -3.95 -21.31 -15.20
CA SER A 89 -4.21 -22.56 -14.50
C SER A 89 -5.62 -23.05 -14.87
N ASN A 90 -5.77 -24.35 -15.17
CA ASN A 90 -7.07 -24.96 -15.51
C ASN A 90 -8.18 -24.67 -14.49
N LYS A 91 -7.82 -24.20 -13.30
CA LYS A 91 -8.73 -23.83 -12.21
C LYS A 91 -9.03 -22.32 -12.14
N CYS A 92 -8.42 -21.49 -12.97
CA CYS A 92 -8.70 -20.06 -13.04
C CYS A 92 -9.55 -19.76 -14.28
N PRO A 93 -10.77 -19.24 -14.12
CA PRO A 93 -11.59 -18.82 -15.24
C PRO A 93 -10.87 -17.76 -16.08
N LYS A 94 -10.79 -17.98 -17.41
CA LYS A 94 -10.04 -17.08 -18.32
C LYS A 94 -10.57 -15.64 -18.30
N TRP A 95 -11.86 -15.45 -18.06
CA TRP A 95 -12.48 -14.12 -18.03
C TRP A 95 -11.92 -13.24 -16.89
N ILE A 96 -11.47 -13.83 -15.77
CA ILE A 96 -10.87 -13.04 -14.65
C ILE A 96 -9.62 -12.31 -15.13
N ALA A 97 -8.83 -12.90 -16.01
CA ALA A 97 -7.64 -12.26 -16.54
C ALA A 97 -7.94 -11.09 -17.49
N TRP A 98 -9.15 -11.00 -18.06
CA TRP A 98 -9.57 -9.87 -18.89
C TRP A 98 -10.13 -8.70 -18.09
N LEU A 99 -10.68 -8.95 -16.89
CA LEU A 99 -11.31 -7.93 -16.07
C LEU A 99 -10.42 -6.70 -15.79
N PRO A 100 -9.14 -6.86 -15.38
CA PRO A 100 -8.29 -5.70 -15.15
C PRO A 100 -8.07 -4.86 -16.41
N LEU A 101 -7.99 -5.49 -17.59
CA LEU A 101 -7.86 -4.77 -18.85
C LEU A 101 -9.16 -4.03 -19.21
N ILE A 102 -10.31 -4.68 -19.04
CA ILE A 102 -11.63 -4.08 -19.29
C ILE A 102 -11.85 -2.90 -18.33
N TRP A 103 -11.50 -3.06 -17.04
CA TRP A 103 -11.53 -1.99 -16.06
C TRP A 103 -10.61 -0.83 -16.47
N PHE A 104 -9.40 -1.11 -16.94
CA PHE A 104 -8.47 -0.05 -17.36
C PHE A 104 -8.93 0.70 -18.59
N ILE A 105 -9.50 -0.01 -19.58
CA ILE A 105 -10.13 0.62 -20.76
C ILE A 105 -11.26 1.55 -20.30
N TRP A 106 -12.07 1.11 -19.32
CA TRP A 106 -13.13 1.96 -18.76
C TRP A 106 -12.56 3.21 -18.07
N GLN A 107 -11.44 3.11 -17.36
CA GLN A 107 -10.75 4.25 -16.76
C GLN A 107 -10.30 5.27 -17.85
N ILE A 108 -9.80 4.78 -18.98
CA ILE A 108 -9.43 5.64 -20.12
C ILE A 108 -10.67 6.34 -20.71
N ILE A 109 -11.79 5.63 -20.86
CA ILE A 109 -13.06 6.21 -21.32
C ILE A 109 -13.54 7.26 -20.32
N SER A 110 -13.55 6.96 -19.02
CA SER A 110 -13.89 7.91 -17.97
C SER A 110 -13.03 9.17 -18.01
N ALA A 111 -11.74 9.05 -18.31
CA ALA A 111 -10.84 10.20 -18.40
C ALA A 111 -11.18 11.17 -19.56
N THR A 112 -12.02 10.80 -20.53
CA THR A 112 -12.45 11.72 -21.60
C THR A 112 -13.33 12.85 -21.10
N GLN A 113 -13.99 12.65 -19.93
CA GLN A 113 -14.87 13.66 -19.28
C GLN A 113 -14.27 14.12 -17.93
N THR A 114 -12.97 13.97 -17.74
CA THR A 114 -12.34 14.29 -16.46
C THR A 114 -12.40 15.78 -16.12
N VAL A 115 -12.63 16.07 -14.83
CA VAL A 115 -12.58 17.44 -14.30
C VAL A 115 -11.14 17.95 -14.08
N ASP A 116 -10.12 17.06 -14.14
CA ASP A 116 -8.70 17.41 -14.05
C ASP A 116 -7.84 16.41 -14.82
N LEU A 117 -7.38 16.82 -16.00
CA LEU A 117 -6.62 15.96 -16.90
C LEU A 117 -5.24 15.58 -16.33
N ALA A 118 -4.58 16.45 -15.56
CA ALA A 118 -3.26 16.18 -15.00
C ALA A 118 -3.32 15.06 -13.96
N ILE A 119 -4.29 15.12 -13.06
CA ILE A 119 -4.55 14.09 -12.04
C ILE A 119 -4.92 12.76 -12.72
N SER A 120 -5.85 12.81 -13.67
CA SER A 120 -6.30 11.59 -14.36
C SER A 120 -5.18 10.94 -15.16
N LYS A 121 -4.34 11.72 -15.82
CA LYS A 121 -3.16 11.21 -16.54
C LYS A 121 -2.19 10.49 -15.60
N ALA A 122 -1.85 11.10 -14.46
CA ALA A 122 -0.97 10.47 -13.46
C ALA A 122 -1.57 9.17 -12.91
N THR A 123 -2.88 9.18 -12.63
CA THR A 123 -3.61 8.00 -12.14
C THR A 123 -3.66 6.89 -13.19
N LEU A 124 -3.92 7.21 -14.46
CA LEU A 124 -3.93 6.24 -15.56
C LEU A 124 -2.54 5.61 -15.78
N ILE A 125 -1.47 6.39 -15.71
CA ILE A 125 -0.10 5.86 -15.80
C ILE A 125 0.15 4.84 -14.68
N HIS A 126 -0.28 5.16 -13.47
CA HIS A 126 -0.17 4.25 -12.34
C HIS A 126 -1.03 2.98 -12.52
N PHE A 127 -2.28 3.11 -12.94
CA PHE A 127 -3.14 1.96 -13.22
C PHE A 127 -2.57 1.08 -14.33
N GLY A 128 -2.03 1.68 -15.38
CA GLY A 128 -1.31 0.95 -16.43
C GLY A 128 -0.12 0.16 -15.88
N SER A 129 0.62 0.71 -14.90
CA SER A 129 1.71 -0.01 -14.25
C SER A 129 1.22 -1.18 -13.37
N CYS A 130 0.07 -1.04 -12.70
CA CYS A 130 -0.57 -2.14 -11.99
C CYS A 130 -0.98 -3.28 -12.95
N ILE A 131 -1.57 -2.93 -14.10
CA ILE A 131 -1.93 -3.88 -15.17
C ILE A 131 -0.67 -4.60 -15.67
N ALA A 132 0.40 -3.87 -15.95
CA ALA A 132 1.67 -4.45 -16.39
C ALA A 132 2.24 -5.42 -15.34
N ALA A 133 2.22 -5.07 -14.06
CA ALA A 133 2.64 -5.94 -12.97
C ALA A 133 1.80 -7.22 -12.88
N PHE A 134 0.47 -7.11 -13.02
CA PHE A 134 -0.43 -8.25 -13.04
C PHE A 134 -0.11 -9.23 -14.18
N TYR A 135 0.05 -8.71 -15.39
CA TYR A 135 0.36 -9.55 -16.54
C TYR A 135 1.79 -10.10 -16.52
N LEU A 136 2.75 -9.35 -15.94
CA LEU A 136 4.08 -9.89 -15.65
C LEU A 136 3.99 -11.10 -14.71
N GLY A 137 3.11 -11.05 -13.71
CA GLY A 137 2.79 -12.19 -12.84
C GLY A 137 2.25 -13.39 -13.64
N ILE A 138 1.25 -13.16 -14.49
CA ILE A 138 0.59 -14.21 -15.30
C ILE A 138 1.54 -14.83 -16.31
N PHE A 139 2.18 -14.02 -17.15
CA PHE A 139 2.89 -14.51 -18.32
C PHE A 139 4.33 -14.94 -18.03
N VAL A 140 4.95 -14.36 -16.99
CA VAL A 140 6.36 -14.58 -16.71
C VAL A 140 6.55 -15.35 -15.40
N LEU A 141 6.19 -14.78 -14.25
CA LEU A 141 6.49 -15.42 -12.96
C LEU A 141 5.82 -16.79 -12.81
N ALA A 142 4.57 -16.93 -13.29
CA ALA A 142 3.85 -18.20 -13.24
C ALA A 142 4.54 -19.36 -14.00
N ARG A 143 5.52 -19.07 -14.82
CA ARG A 143 6.27 -20.07 -15.64
C ARG A 143 7.70 -20.28 -15.15
N MET A 144 8.19 -19.42 -14.25
CA MET A 144 9.56 -19.49 -13.76
C MET A 144 9.67 -20.34 -12.49
N ARG A 145 10.53 -21.36 -12.51
CA ARG A 145 10.73 -22.28 -11.37
C ARG A 145 11.19 -21.54 -10.10
N LEU A 146 12.01 -20.51 -10.27
CA LEU A 146 12.62 -19.75 -9.18
C LEU A 146 11.90 -18.42 -8.88
N ALA A 147 10.63 -18.28 -9.28
CA ALA A 147 9.86 -17.04 -9.15
C ALA A 147 9.85 -16.44 -7.71
N LYS A 148 9.99 -17.29 -6.68
CA LYS A 148 10.14 -16.86 -5.29
C LYS A 148 11.32 -15.90 -5.05
N LEU A 149 12.38 -15.94 -5.90
CA LEU A 149 13.54 -15.04 -5.79
C LEU A 149 13.13 -13.56 -5.94
N ALA A 150 12.13 -13.27 -6.78
CA ALA A 150 11.64 -11.91 -6.96
C ALA A 150 11.05 -11.30 -5.67
N LEU A 151 10.49 -12.12 -4.79
CA LEU A 151 9.87 -11.67 -3.55
C LEU A 151 10.89 -11.27 -2.47
N TRP A 152 12.15 -11.71 -2.57
CA TRP A 152 13.19 -11.34 -1.60
C TRP A 152 13.49 -9.84 -1.62
N GLY A 153 13.33 -9.18 -2.76
CA GLY A 153 13.45 -7.71 -2.83
C GLY A 153 12.35 -7.01 -2.02
N ALA A 154 11.10 -7.46 -2.16
CA ALA A 154 10.00 -6.95 -1.36
C ALA A 154 10.19 -7.27 0.14
N ALA A 155 10.67 -8.48 0.47
CA ALA A 155 10.98 -8.86 1.84
C ALA A 155 12.05 -7.96 2.48
N LEU A 156 13.13 -7.65 1.74
CA LEU A 156 14.18 -6.74 2.20
C LEU A 156 13.63 -5.32 2.40
N GLY A 157 12.82 -4.83 1.45
CA GLY A 157 12.15 -3.53 1.57
C GLY A 157 11.24 -3.44 2.81
N LEU A 158 10.49 -4.52 3.12
CA LEU A 158 9.73 -4.60 4.36
C LEU A 158 10.64 -4.52 5.60
N VAL A 159 11.72 -5.31 5.64
CA VAL A 159 12.64 -5.34 6.80
C VAL A 159 13.17 -3.94 7.09
N ILE A 160 13.58 -3.19 6.07
CA ILE A 160 14.07 -1.82 6.25
C ILE A 160 12.96 -0.91 6.77
N ASN A 161 11.75 -1.00 6.22
CA ASN A 161 10.60 -0.24 6.74
C ASN A 161 10.32 -0.55 8.22
N LEU A 162 10.44 -1.81 8.66
CA LEU A 162 10.28 -2.20 10.05
C LEU A 162 11.39 -1.65 10.96
N ILE A 163 12.63 -1.64 10.46
CA ILE A 163 13.77 -1.04 11.18
C ILE A 163 13.54 0.46 11.37
N ASP A 164 13.15 1.18 10.32
CA ASP A 164 12.95 2.63 10.40
C ASP A 164 11.72 2.99 11.24
N ALA A 165 10.63 2.24 11.14
CA ALA A 165 9.48 2.40 12.02
C ALA A 165 9.85 2.14 13.50
N SER A 166 10.74 1.17 13.77
CA SER A 166 11.26 0.95 15.12
C SER A 166 12.14 2.10 15.60
N ARG A 167 13.03 2.62 14.74
CA ARG A 167 13.84 3.82 15.06
C ARG A 167 12.96 5.04 15.35
N GLU A 168 11.89 5.24 14.58
CA GLU A 168 10.92 6.29 14.81
C GLU A 168 10.29 6.17 16.21
N HIS A 169 9.89 4.96 16.60
CA HIS A 169 9.31 4.73 17.92
C HIS A 169 10.29 5.00 19.06
N PHE A 170 11.54 4.55 18.93
CA PHE A 170 12.58 4.70 19.98
C PHE A 170 13.33 6.05 19.90
N GLY A 171 12.63 7.13 19.58
CA GLY A 171 13.14 8.51 19.67
C GLY A 171 13.34 9.20 18.32
N GLY A 172 13.23 8.50 17.18
CA GLY A 172 13.40 9.09 15.85
C GLY A 172 12.37 10.19 15.56
N LEU A 173 11.09 9.98 15.91
CA LEU A 173 10.04 11.00 15.75
C LEU A 173 10.34 12.24 16.60
N GLU A 174 10.81 12.08 17.84
CA GLU A 174 11.18 13.20 18.69
C GLU A 174 12.39 13.95 18.14
N LYS A 175 13.42 13.23 17.67
CA LYS A 175 14.59 13.83 17.03
C LYS A 175 14.20 14.65 15.79
N THR A 176 13.32 14.10 14.94
CA THR A 176 12.81 14.79 13.76
C THR A 176 12.06 16.06 14.15
N ARG A 177 11.20 16.01 15.16
CA ARG A 177 10.47 17.17 15.70
C ARG A 177 11.41 18.24 16.23
N LYS A 178 12.42 17.86 17.02
CA LYS A 178 13.45 18.81 17.54
C LYS A 178 14.21 19.48 16.40
N ASN A 179 14.55 18.73 15.35
CA ASN A 179 15.22 19.29 14.19
C ASN A 179 14.34 20.31 13.45
N ILE A 180 13.06 19.98 13.23
CA ILE A 180 12.10 20.91 12.60
C ILE A 180 11.96 22.19 13.45
N ILE A 181 11.85 22.09 14.75
CA ILE A 181 11.79 23.25 15.65
C ILE A 181 13.05 24.11 15.52
N SER A 182 14.24 23.48 15.51
CA SER A 182 15.52 24.19 15.31
C SER A 182 15.58 24.91 13.96
N GLN A 183 15.09 24.31 12.88
CA GLN A 183 15.02 24.94 11.57
C GLN A 183 14.03 26.12 11.53
N ILE A 184 12.94 26.06 12.28
CA ILE A 184 12.00 27.19 12.43
C ILE A 184 12.63 28.32 13.26
N GLU A 185 13.38 27.98 14.32
CA GLU A 185 14.10 28.96 15.15
C GLU A 185 15.22 29.67 14.38
N SER A 186 15.97 28.92 13.56
CA SER A 186 17.03 29.50 12.70
C SER A 186 16.50 30.29 11.50
N GLY A 187 15.19 30.18 11.19
CA GLY A 187 14.60 30.81 10.02
C GLY A 187 14.82 30.07 8.69
N GLU A 188 15.47 28.90 8.73
CA GLU A 188 15.64 28.02 7.58
C GLU A 188 14.27 27.51 7.09
N LEU A 189 13.41 27.09 8.02
CA LEU A 189 12.02 26.71 7.76
C LEU A 189 11.09 27.86 8.15
N ASP A 190 10.59 28.59 7.14
CA ASP A 190 9.76 29.79 7.32
C ASP A 190 8.33 29.54 6.77
N PRO A 191 7.27 29.70 7.61
CA PRO A 191 5.90 29.53 7.16
C PRO A 191 5.48 30.52 6.08
N THR A 192 6.13 31.70 5.96
CA THR A 192 5.82 32.69 4.92
C THR A 192 6.26 32.26 3.53
N LYS A 193 7.24 31.36 3.45
CA LYS A 193 7.71 30.75 2.19
C LYS A 193 6.83 29.60 1.71
N ILE A 194 5.86 29.16 2.53
CA ILE A 194 4.91 28.12 2.16
C ILE A 194 3.77 28.72 1.35
N SER A 195 3.42 28.06 0.27
CA SER A 195 2.35 28.52 -0.63
C SER A 195 1.06 28.89 0.11
N PRO A 196 0.41 30.02 -0.23
CA PRO A 196 -0.86 30.45 0.35
C PRO A 196 -1.97 29.38 0.31
N HIS A 197 -1.96 28.49 -0.67
CA HIS A 197 -2.91 27.39 -0.79
C HIS A 197 -2.76 26.32 0.31
N LEU A 198 -1.61 26.25 0.95
CA LEU A 198 -1.31 25.34 2.04
C LEU A 198 -1.40 26.03 3.42
N GLN A 199 -1.45 27.35 3.44
CA GLN A 199 -1.60 28.10 4.69
C GLN A 199 -2.95 27.81 5.33
N ALA A 200 -2.98 27.92 6.65
CA ALA A 200 -4.07 27.51 7.52
C ALA A 200 -5.46 27.89 6.98
N GLN A 201 -6.17 26.90 6.44
CA GLN A 201 -7.57 27.02 6.06
C GLN A 201 -8.46 26.94 7.31
N GLY A 202 -8.37 27.91 8.22
CA GLY A 202 -9.30 28.06 9.35
C GLY A 202 -9.44 26.89 10.34
N LYS A 203 -8.55 25.88 10.26
CA LYS A 203 -8.59 24.71 11.15
C LYS A 203 -7.82 24.94 12.43
N SER A 204 -8.42 24.56 13.55
CA SER A 204 -7.73 24.56 14.84
C SER A 204 -6.87 23.30 14.99
N LEU A 205 -5.66 23.48 15.54
CA LEU A 205 -4.84 22.36 16.00
C LEU A 205 -5.55 21.59 17.14
N PRO A 206 -5.41 20.26 17.20
CA PRO A 206 -5.86 19.47 18.34
C PRO A 206 -5.33 20.04 19.66
N ALA A 207 -6.14 19.99 20.71
CA ALA A 207 -5.79 20.56 22.01
C ALA A 207 -4.44 20.05 22.54
N GLU A 208 -4.19 18.74 22.44
CA GLU A 208 -2.92 18.10 22.86
C GLU A 208 -1.69 18.64 22.12
N ILE A 209 -1.83 18.94 20.82
CA ILE A 209 -0.73 19.51 20.02
C ILE A 209 -0.55 20.99 20.36
N ARG A 210 -1.66 21.71 20.55
CA ARG A 210 -1.64 23.13 20.94
C ARG A 210 -0.92 23.31 22.24
N GLU A 211 -1.25 22.54 23.28
CA GLU A 211 -0.61 22.56 24.60
C GLU A 211 0.91 22.34 24.50
N LYS A 212 1.35 21.34 23.67
CA LYS A 212 2.78 21.09 23.44
C LYS A 212 3.47 22.24 22.71
N ILE A 213 2.77 22.92 21.80
CA ILE A 213 3.30 24.10 21.08
C ILE A 213 3.39 25.29 22.01
N ASP A 214 2.39 25.49 22.89
CA ASP A 214 2.35 26.61 23.83
C ASP A 214 3.45 26.53 24.93
N GLN A 215 4.07 25.35 25.10
CA GLN A 215 5.25 25.15 25.95
C GLN A 215 6.56 25.61 25.29
N LEU A 216 6.57 25.91 23.99
CA LEU A 216 7.73 26.42 23.26
C LEU A 216 7.88 27.93 23.49
N LYS A 217 9.04 28.47 23.05
CA LYS A 217 9.24 29.93 22.97
C LYS A 217 8.10 30.60 22.22
N PRO A 218 7.58 31.75 22.68
CA PRO A 218 6.39 32.39 22.08
C PRO A 218 6.55 32.66 20.57
N GLU A 219 7.74 33.03 20.14
CA GLU A 219 8.06 33.29 18.72
C GLU A 219 7.99 32.00 17.90
N THR A 220 8.58 30.90 18.37
CA THR A 220 8.54 29.59 17.72
C THR A 220 7.12 29.04 17.67
N ALA A 221 6.36 29.18 18.76
CA ALA A 221 4.96 28.78 18.82
C ALA A 221 4.11 29.56 17.81
N ALA A 222 4.32 30.88 17.69
CA ALA A 222 3.63 31.73 16.71
C ALA A 222 3.96 31.32 15.27
N LYS A 223 5.23 31.03 14.96
CA LYS A 223 5.64 30.52 13.65
C LYS A 223 5.01 29.16 13.35
N LEU A 224 5.04 28.18 14.29
CA LEU A 224 4.44 26.87 14.13
C LEU A 224 2.94 26.91 13.84
N LYS A 225 2.20 27.81 14.48
CA LYS A 225 0.76 28.00 14.26
C LYS A 225 0.41 28.53 12.86
N ARG A 226 1.39 29.08 12.14
CA ARG A 226 1.22 29.54 10.74
C ARG A 226 1.43 28.41 9.71
N PHE A 227 2.01 27.27 10.10
CA PHE A 227 2.14 26.12 9.20
C PHE A 227 0.80 25.42 8.97
N PRO A 228 0.64 24.73 7.84
CA PRO A 228 -0.53 23.91 7.58
C PRO A 228 -0.78 22.92 8.71
N VAL A 229 -2.01 22.88 9.21
CA VAL A 229 -2.41 22.03 10.35
C VAL A 229 -2.02 20.57 10.15
N GLU A 230 -2.12 20.06 8.92
CA GLU A 230 -1.77 18.67 8.59
C GLU A 230 -0.26 18.40 8.74
N MET A 231 0.59 19.37 8.40
CA MET A 231 2.04 19.27 8.61
C MET A 231 2.36 19.23 10.10
N VAL A 232 1.77 20.14 10.86
CA VAL A 232 1.98 20.20 12.33
C VAL A 232 1.45 18.93 13.00
N LYS A 233 0.27 18.45 12.62
CA LYS A 233 -0.27 17.15 13.09
C LYS A 233 0.70 16.00 12.83
N ARG A 234 1.34 15.98 11.66
CA ARG A 234 2.31 14.95 11.29
C ARG A 234 3.57 15.04 12.15
N TRP A 235 4.13 16.22 12.36
CA TRP A 235 5.33 16.46 13.18
C TRP A 235 5.13 16.09 14.66
N TYR A 236 3.90 16.24 15.14
CA TYR A 236 3.52 15.91 16.53
C TYR A 236 2.88 14.53 16.68
N SER A 237 2.77 13.76 15.58
CA SER A 237 2.25 12.40 15.64
C SER A 237 3.17 11.49 16.45
N SER A 238 2.59 10.64 17.28
CA SER A 238 3.29 9.54 17.95
C SER A 238 3.23 8.22 17.15
N ARG A 239 2.55 8.22 16.01
CA ARG A 239 2.35 7.03 15.18
C ARG A 239 3.52 6.86 14.23
N VAL A 240 4.11 5.65 14.19
CA VAL A 240 5.20 5.32 13.27
C VAL A 240 4.69 5.06 11.85
N TYR A 241 5.51 5.36 10.86
CA TYR A 241 5.19 5.16 9.44
C TYR A 241 6.37 4.62 8.61
N GLY A 242 7.61 4.57 9.15
CA GLY A 242 8.80 4.15 8.42
C GLY A 242 9.03 4.99 7.16
N HIS A 243 9.34 4.35 6.04
CA HIS A 243 9.42 5.02 4.73
C HIS A 243 8.06 5.30 4.10
N MET A 244 6.97 4.74 4.66
CA MET A 244 5.64 4.96 4.10
C MET A 244 5.15 6.38 4.39
N PHE A 245 4.33 6.91 3.48
CA PHE A 245 3.80 8.28 3.60
C PHE A 245 3.00 8.50 4.90
N TYR A 246 2.34 7.45 5.42
CA TYR A 246 1.50 7.57 6.61
C TYR A 246 1.31 6.20 7.29
N PRO A 247 0.91 6.20 8.59
CA PRO A 247 0.88 4.99 9.42
C PRO A 247 0.02 3.82 8.89
N ASN A 248 -1.14 4.12 8.25
CA ASN A 248 -1.99 3.05 7.75
C ASN A 248 -1.39 2.38 6.50
N ALA A 249 -0.54 3.08 5.71
CA ALA A 249 0.21 2.48 4.61
C ALA A 249 1.29 1.54 5.14
N LEU A 250 1.98 1.88 6.24
CA LEU A 250 2.88 0.95 6.93
C LEU A 250 2.14 -0.31 7.37
N ALA A 251 0.96 -0.16 7.99
CA ALA A 251 0.13 -1.32 8.32
C ALA A 251 -0.20 -2.16 7.08
N GLY A 252 -0.45 -1.50 5.94
CA GLY A 252 -0.72 -2.16 4.66
C GLY A 252 0.43 -3.00 4.15
N ILE A 253 1.66 -2.48 4.14
CA ILE A 253 2.81 -3.28 3.70
C ILE A 253 3.13 -4.41 4.67
N ILE A 254 2.89 -4.23 5.97
CA ILE A 254 3.02 -5.31 6.96
C ILE A 254 2.02 -6.43 6.65
N LEU A 255 0.76 -6.10 6.46
CA LEU A 255 -0.29 -7.07 6.12
C LEU A 255 -0.03 -7.80 4.79
N LEU A 256 0.50 -7.07 3.80
CA LEU A 256 0.76 -7.60 2.46
C LEU A 256 2.03 -8.45 2.41
N LEU A 257 3.11 -8.03 3.07
CA LEU A 257 4.43 -8.61 2.84
C LEU A 257 4.97 -9.44 4.00
N LEU A 258 4.53 -9.19 5.24
CA LEU A 258 5.03 -9.96 6.39
C LEU A 258 4.72 -11.47 6.27
N PRO A 259 3.48 -11.90 5.96
CA PRO A 259 3.21 -13.33 5.81
C PRO A 259 4.07 -13.98 4.71
N VAL A 260 4.28 -13.27 3.60
CA VAL A 260 5.12 -13.75 2.49
C VAL A 260 6.59 -13.84 2.91
N THR A 261 7.12 -12.84 3.59
CA THR A 261 8.49 -12.81 4.10
C THR A 261 8.74 -13.96 5.07
N LEU A 262 7.81 -14.21 5.99
CA LEU A 262 7.89 -15.33 6.94
C LEU A 262 7.87 -16.67 6.21
N ALA A 263 7.00 -16.85 5.22
CA ALA A 263 6.93 -18.07 4.43
C ALA A 263 8.22 -18.34 3.65
N LEU A 264 8.84 -17.30 3.07
CA LEU A 264 10.14 -17.41 2.42
C LEU A 264 11.25 -17.82 3.38
N LEU A 265 11.22 -17.34 4.62
CA LEU A 265 12.20 -17.69 5.65
C LEU A 265 12.05 -19.12 6.18
N ILE A 266 10.83 -19.64 6.31
CA ILE A 266 10.58 -20.98 6.82
C ILE A 266 10.57 -22.05 5.73
N ASP A 267 10.70 -21.67 4.46
CA ASP A 267 10.81 -22.62 3.34
C ASP A 267 12.06 -23.50 3.49
N LYS A 268 12.01 -24.72 2.95
CA LYS A 268 13.09 -25.72 3.06
C LYS A 268 14.45 -25.14 2.65
N GLY A 269 15.52 -25.50 3.35
CA GLY A 269 16.86 -25.06 3.03
C GLY A 269 17.88 -25.15 4.19
N ARG A 270 19.12 -24.72 3.93
CA ARG A 270 20.19 -24.65 4.93
C ARG A 270 19.85 -23.62 6.01
N TRP A 271 20.40 -23.78 7.21
CA TRP A 271 20.25 -22.83 8.32
C TRP A 271 18.81 -22.63 8.81
N LEU A 272 17.96 -23.67 8.74
CA LEU A 272 16.52 -23.57 9.06
C LEU A 272 16.25 -23.02 10.48
N ILE A 273 17.08 -23.37 11.47
CA ILE A 273 16.93 -22.88 12.85
C ILE A 273 17.14 -21.36 12.90
N ILE A 274 18.24 -20.86 12.29
CA ILE A 274 18.54 -19.41 12.24
C ILE A 274 17.41 -18.67 11.51
N ARG A 275 16.94 -19.21 10.39
CA ARG A 275 15.83 -18.63 9.61
C ARG A 275 14.52 -18.56 10.40
N ARG A 276 14.25 -19.57 11.24
CA ARG A 276 13.09 -19.56 12.15
C ARG A 276 13.24 -18.54 13.27
N ILE A 277 14.43 -18.35 13.81
CA ILE A 277 14.70 -17.29 14.81
C ILE A 277 14.50 -15.90 14.17
N ILE A 278 15.02 -15.69 12.96
CA ILE A 278 14.79 -14.44 12.22
C ILE A 278 13.29 -14.23 11.94
N ALA A 279 12.58 -15.28 11.53
CA ALA A 279 11.14 -15.21 11.28
C ALA A 279 10.35 -14.84 12.55
N LEU A 280 10.70 -15.41 13.69
CA LEU A 280 10.11 -15.04 14.99
C LEU A 280 10.40 -13.58 15.33
N ALA A 281 11.65 -13.13 15.21
CA ALA A 281 12.02 -11.74 15.47
C ALA A 281 11.26 -10.77 14.55
N LEU A 282 11.15 -11.07 13.26
CA LEU A 282 10.39 -10.25 12.29
C LEU A 282 8.89 -10.26 12.61
N THR A 283 8.35 -11.37 13.08
CA THR A 283 6.95 -11.43 13.54
C THR A 283 6.72 -10.46 14.70
N LEU A 284 7.59 -10.52 15.73
CA LEU A 284 7.47 -9.66 16.91
C LEU A 284 7.63 -8.18 16.54
N ILE A 285 8.64 -7.83 15.74
CA ILE A 285 8.88 -6.46 15.27
C ILE A 285 7.71 -5.99 14.38
N GLY A 286 7.23 -6.83 13.47
CA GLY A 286 6.11 -6.51 12.59
C GLY A 286 4.81 -6.23 13.37
N LEU A 287 4.50 -7.05 14.37
CA LEU A 287 3.36 -6.83 15.27
C LEU A 287 3.54 -5.56 16.11
N ALA A 288 4.75 -5.31 16.61
CA ALA A 288 5.06 -4.07 17.34
C ALA A 288 4.89 -2.85 16.43
N CYS A 289 5.41 -2.85 15.21
CA CYS A 289 5.23 -1.77 14.26
C CYS A 289 3.75 -1.58 13.87
N LEU A 290 2.99 -2.65 13.69
CA LEU A 290 1.55 -2.59 13.48
C LEU A 290 0.84 -1.93 14.66
N TYR A 291 1.23 -2.28 15.89
CA TYR A 291 0.71 -1.67 17.12
C TYR A 291 1.07 -0.17 17.19
N TRP A 292 2.33 0.21 16.95
CA TRP A 292 2.81 1.60 16.99
C TRP A 292 2.28 2.45 15.84
N SER A 293 1.95 1.84 14.71
CA SER A 293 1.27 2.55 13.61
C SER A 293 -0.10 3.07 14.00
N GLY A 294 -0.74 2.51 15.03
CA GLY A 294 -2.08 2.89 15.46
C GLY A 294 -3.16 2.68 14.40
N SER A 295 -2.94 1.79 13.44
CA SER A 295 -3.90 1.47 12.38
C SER A 295 -4.98 0.51 12.89
N LYS A 296 -6.17 1.04 13.16
CA LYS A 296 -7.30 0.26 13.66
C LYS A 296 -7.77 -0.81 12.65
N GLY A 297 -7.91 -0.41 11.38
CA GLY A 297 -8.23 -1.35 10.29
C GLY A 297 -7.16 -2.42 10.12
N GLY A 298 -5.86 -2.02 10.16
CA GLY A 298 -4.74 -2.95 10.09
C GLY A 298 -4.76 -3.97 11.21
N TRP A 299 -5.05 -3.55 12.45
CA TRP A 299 -5.17 -4.44 13.59
C TRP A 299 -6.28 -5.48 13.40
N LEU A 300 -7.50 -5.06 13.07
CA LEU A 300 -8.64 -5.96 12.88
C LEU A 300 -8.42 -6.93 11.72
N ILE A 301 -7.87 -6.46 10.60
CA ILE A 301 -7.55 -7.31 9.47
C ILE A 301 -6.47 -8.34 9.85
N SER A 302 -5.46 -7.94 10.65
CA SER A 302 -4.43 -8.88 11.10
C SER A 302 -5.01 -10.03 11.92
N LEU A 303 -6.01 -9.79 12.76
CA LEU A 303 -6.70 -10.84 13.50
C LEU A 303 -7.40 -11.84 12.56
N VAL A 304 -8.09 -11.33 11.53
CA VAL A 304 -8.73 -12.19 10.52
C VAL A 304 -7.69 -13.06 9.81
N ILE A 305 -6.54 -12.49 9.44
CA ILE A 305 -5.47 -13.20 8.73
C ILE A 305 -4.80 -14.24 9.63
N VAL A 306 -4.53 -13.90 10.89
CA VAL A 306 -3.98 -14.85 11.87
C VAL A 306 -4.97 -16.02 12.10
N GLY A 307 -6.25 -15.71 12.27
CA GLY A 307 -7.29 -16.73 12.39
C GLY A 307 -7.35 -17.65 11.16
N ALA A 308 -7.36 -17.07 9.97
CA ALA A 308 -7.35 -17.82 8.71
C ALA A 308 -6.08 -18.65 8.53
N TRP A 309 -4.92 -18.14 8.95
CA TRP A 309 -3.65 -18.86 8.92
C TRP A 309 -3.65 -20.08 9.86
N LEU A 310 -4.16 -19.92 11.10
CA LEU A 310 -4.28 -21.00 12.07
C LEU A 310 -5.14 -22.16 11.54
N LEU A 311 -6.12 -21.91 10.68
CA LEU A 311 -6.94 -22.95 10.04
C LEU A 311 -6.14 -23.84 9.07
N HIS A 312 -4.98 -23.40 8.58
CA HIS A 312 -4.14 -24.19 7.66
C HIS A 312 -3.22 -25.18 8.36
N PHE A 313 -3.05 -25.12 9.68
CA PHE A 313 -2.24 -26.10 10.41
C PHE A 313 -2.95 -27.47 10.48
N SER A 314 -2.14 -28.53 10.53
CA SER A 314 -2.62 -29.92 10.70
C SER A 314 -2.94 -30.21 12.18
N LEU A 315 -3.86 -29.46 12.77
CA LEU A 315 -4.28 -29.59 14.17
C LEU A 315 -5.69 -30.18 14.23
N SER A 316 -6.04 -30.77 15.39
CA SER A 316 -7.41 -31.26 15.65
C SER A 316 -8.42 -30.09 15.55
N LYS A 317 -9.66 -30.40 15.15
CA LYS A 317 -10.73 -29.35 15.06
C LYS A 317 -10.90 -28.60 16.38
N LYS A 318 -10.90 -29.31 17.51
CA LYS A 318 -11.04 -28.71 18.85
C LYS A 318 -9.92 -27.68 19.12
N LEU A 319 -8.67 -28.08 18.86
CA LEU A 319 -7.50 -27.21 19.10
C LEU A 319 -7.51 -26.00 18.17
N LYS A 320 -7.89 -26.17 16.90
CA LYS A 320 -8.05 -25.03 15.97
C LYS A 320 -9.08 -24.02 16.49
N ILE A 321 -10.26 -24.49 16.92
CA ILE A 321 -11.31 -23.61 17.46
C ILE A 321 -10.78 -22.88 18.69
N ILE A 322 -10.13 -23.58 19.62
CA ILE A 322 -9.56 -22.96 20.84
C ILE A 322 -8.54 -21.88 20.46
N LEU A 323 -7.57 -22.20 19.59
CA LEU A 323 -6.52 -21.26 19.20
C LEU A 323 -7.07 -20.04 18.45
N VAL A 324 -8.00 -20.24 17.52
CA VAL A 324 -8.63 -19.13 16.78
C VAL A 324 -9.45 -18.27 17.72
N SER A 325 -10.29 -18.89 18.59
CA SER A 325 -11.10 -18.14 19.55
C SER A 325 -10.24 -17.38 20.56
N ALA A 326 -9.17 -18.00 21.06
CA ALA A 326 -8.22 -17.33 21.97
C ALA A 326 -7.51 -16.14 21.27
N ALA A 327 -7.00 -16.33 20.06
CA ALA A 327 -6.36 -15.27 19.31
C ALA A 327 -7.32 -14.11 19.02
N MET A 328 -8.57 -14.40 18.61
CA MET A 328 -9.60 -13.40 18.39
C MET A 328 -9.96 -12.67 19.68
N LEU A 329 -10.18 -13.39 20.77
CA LEU A 329 -10.55 -12.79 22.07
C LEU A 329 -9.43 -11.88 22.59
N ILE A 330 -8.20 -12.38 22.66
CA ILE A 330 -7.03 -11.62 23.13
C ILE A 330 -6.80 -10.40 22.22
N GLY A 331 -6.90 -10.58 20.92
CA GLY A 331 -6.73 -9.50 19.94
C GLY A 331 -7.82 -8.43 20.06
N LEU A 332 -9.08 -8.82 20.25
CA LEU A 332 -10.20 -7.87 20.46
C LEU A 332 -10.09 -7.15 21.80
N ILE A 333 -9.73 -7.85 22.88
CA ILE A 333 -9.47 -7.23 24.17
C ILE A 333 -8.35 -6.19 24.04
N GLY A 334 -7.22 -6.56 23.41
CA GLY A 334 -6.11 -5.65 23.17
C GLY A 334 -6.53 -4.45 22.29
N PHE A 335 -7.41 -4.66 21.30
CA PHE A 335 -7.97 -3.59 20.49
C PHE A 335 -8.80 -2.62 21.33
N VAL A 336 -9.73 -3.12 22.15
CA VAL A 336 -10.58 -2.28 23.01
C VAL A 336 -9.73 -1.48 23.98
N ILE A 337 -8.81 -2.13 24.70
CA ILE A 337 -7.91 -1.45 25.65
C ILE A 337 -7.10 -0.35 24.96
N LYS A 338 -6.51 -0.65 23.80
CA LYS A 338 -5.68 0.33 23.05
C LYS A 338 -6.47 1.53 22.56
N TYR A 339 -7.71 1.33 22.14
CA TYR A 339 -8.48 2.35 21.45
C TYR A 339 -9.68 2.88 22.27
N ALA A 340 -9.77 2.57 23.56
CA ALA A 340 -10.82 3.07 24.46
C ALA A 340 -10.93 4.60 24.37
N ASP A 341 -9.86 5.33 24.67
CA ASP A 341 -9.82 6.81 24.60
C ASP A 341 -10.20 7.38 23.22
N TYR A 342 -9.93 6.63 22.14
CA TYR A 342 -10.33 7.05 20.79
C TYR A 342 -11.84 6.98 20.62
N PHE A 343 -12.50 5.95 21.16
CA PHE A 343 -13.95 5.81 21.10
C PHE A 343 -14.63 6.80 22.02
N ASP A 344 -14.08 7.06 23.21
CA ASP A 344 -14.57 8.06 24.15
C ASP A 344 -14.50 9.48 23.56
N LYS A 345 -13.48 9.77 22.73
CA LYS A 345 -13.33 11.04 21.99
C LYS A 345 -14.18 11.11 20.71
N GLY A 346 -15.18 10.23 20.53
CA GLY A 346 -16.16 10.26 19.43
C GLY A 346 -15.68 9.67 18.11
N ALA A 347 -14.65 8.82 18.12
CA ALA A 347 -14.19 8.05 16.92
C ALA A 347 -14.01 8.89 15.63
N THR A 348 -13.45 10.09 15.76
CA THR A 348 -13.42 11.15 14.74
C THR A 348 -12.95 10.69 13.36
N SER A 349 -11.93 9.79 13.27
CA SER A 349 -11.44 9.31 11.99
C SER A 349 -12.38 8.31 11.28
N ILE A 350 -13.26 7.63 12.01
CA ILE A 350 -14.30 6.77 11.44
C ILE A 350 -15.45 7.65 10.92
N GLY A 351 -15.88 8.62 11.72
CA GLY A 351 -16.90 9.60 11.32
C GLY A 351 -16.49 10.35 10.04
N ALA A 352 -15.24 10.78 9.94
CA ALA A 352 -14.72 11.43 8.75
C ALA A 352 -14.82 10.52 7.50
N ARG A 353 -14.53 9.20 7.64
CA ARG A 353 -14.65 8.26 6.52
C ARG A 353 -16.09 8.11 6.03
N PHE A 354 -17.07 8.06 6.93
CA PHE A 354 -18.46 8.05 6.52
C PHE A 354 -18.83 9.28 5.68
N GLY A 355 -18.30 10.47 6.03
CA GLY A 355 -18.46 11.67 5.21
C GLY A 355 -17.79 11.55 3.83
N TYR A 356 -16.64 10.91 3.74
CA TYR A 356 -15.96 10.66 2.45
C TYR A 356 -16.74 9.67 1.59
N TRP A 357 -17.27 8.59 2.19
CA TRP A 357 -18.06 7.57 1.50
C TRP A 357 -19.41 8.12 1.02
N ASP A 358 -20.08 8.90 1.85
CA ASP A 358 -21.31 9.60 1.45
C ASP A 358 -21.08 10.52 0.24
N ALA A 359 -20.01 11.33 0.29
CA ALA A 359 -19.63 12.19 -0.82
C ALA A 359 -19.27 11.40 -2.10
N ALA A 360 -18.58 10.25 -1.97
CA ALA A 360 -18.26 9.41 -3.12
C ALA A 360 -19.51 8.81 -3.76
N ILE A 361 -20.46 8.35 -2.93
CA ILE A 361 -21.74 7.81 -3.40
C ILE A 361 -22.56 8.92 -4.08
N LYS A 362 -22.66 10.11 -3.49
CA LYS A 362 -23.36 11.25 -4.10
C LYS A 362 -22.75 11.62 -5.46
N THR A 363 -21.43 11.68 -5.55
CA THR A 363 -20.74 11.93 -6.82
C THR A 363 -21.07 10.85 -7.85
N ALA A 364 -21.06 9.56 -7.45
CA ALA A 364 -21.40 8.47 -8.34
C ALA A 364 -22.90 8.46 -8.74
N MET A 365 -23.78 9.05 -7.95
CA MET A 365 -25.19 9.22 -8.31
C MET A 365 -25.41 10.39 -9.27
N GLU A 366 -24.62 11.46 -9.15
CA GLU A 366 -24.63 12.60 -10.08
C GLU A 366 -24.02 12.24 -11.44
N GLU A 367 -22.92 11.46 -11.43
CA GLU A 367 -22.16 11.08 -12.62
C GLU A 367 -22.09 9.53 -12.74
N PRO A 368 -23.23 8.84 -12.98
CA PRO A 368 -23.34 7.40 -12.74
C PRO A 368 -22.54 6.53 -13.71
N LEU A 369 -22.25 7.00 -14.91
CA LEU A 369 -21.54 6.22 -15.93
C LEU A 369 -20.04 6.45 -15.89
N LEU A 370 -19.57 7.68 -16.00
CA LEU A 370 -18.16 7.99 -16.19
C LEU A 370 -17.49 8.60 -14.94
N GLY A 371 -18.26 8.97 -13.93
CA GLY A 371 -17.72 9.66 -12.76
C GLY A 371 -17.10 11.00 -13.11
N THR A 372 -16.18 11.48 -12.28
CA THR A 372 -15.50 12.77 -12.46
C THR A 372 -14.10 12.66 -13.08
N GLY A 373 -13.66 11.46 -13.41
CA GLY A 373 -12.35 11.14 -13.95
C GLY A 373 -11.43 10.43 -12.92
N PRO A 374 -10.51 9.58 -13.36
CA PRO A 374 -9.63 8.84 -12.47
C PRO A 374 -8.83 9.73 -11.54
N GLY A 375 -8.90 9.48 -10.21
CA GLY A 375 -8.14 10.20 -9.20
C GLY A 375 -8.70 11.56 -8.79
N THR A 376 -9.85 11.99 -9.29
CA THR A 376 -10.35 13.36 -9.11
C THR A 376 -11.28 13.55 -7.91
N PHE A 377 -11.49 12.55 -7.09
CA PHE A 377 -12.38 12.61 -5.91
C PHE A 377 -12.19 13.88 -5.06
N LYS A 378 -10.95 14.34 -4.85
CA LYS A 378 -10.70 15.56 -4.06
C LYS A 378 -11.45 16.79 -4.56
N ILE A 379 -11.72 16.85 -5.87
CA ILE A 379 -12.44 17.96 -6.52
C ILE A 379 -13.94 17.77 -6.29
N ALA A 380 -14.46 16.58 -6.55
CA ALA A 380 -15.85 16.22 -6.31
C ALA A 380 -16.22 16.35 -4.82
N TYR A 381 -15.34 15.94 -3.92
CA TYR A 381 -15.54 16.05 -2.48
C TYR A 381 -15.77 17.48 -1.99
N LYS A 382 -15.17 18.50 -2.62
CA LYS A 382 -15.40 19.90 -2.25
C LYS A 382 -16.86 20.33 -2.38
N ARG A 383 -17.63 19.72 -3.31
CA ARG A 383 -19.05 20.01 -3.52
C ARG A 383 -19.94 19.41 -2.43
N HIS A 384 -19.59 18.24 -1.92
CA HIS A 384 -20.39 17.47 -0.97
C HIS A 384 -19.91 17.56 0.48
N ARG A 385 -18.74 18.20 0.70
CA ARG A 385 -18.11 18.31 2.01
C ARG A 385 -18.97 19.15 2.95
N GLN A 386 -19.29 18.58 4.11
CA GLN A 386 -19.96 19.29 5.20
C GLN A 386 -19.09 20.47 5.70
N PRO A 387 -19.71 21.59 6.15
CA PRO A 387 -18.99 22.67 6.80
C PRO A 387 -18.18 22.13 7.98
N GLY A 388 -16.90 22.51 8.08
CA GLY A 388 -16.01 22.06 9.15
C GLY A 388 -15.42 20.64 8.99
N ALA A 389 -15.88 19.83 8.03
CA ALA A 389 -15.30 18.51 7.78
C ALA A 389 -13.85 18.61 7.29
N GLU A 390 -13.03 17.59 7.61
CA GLU A 390 -11.63 17.54 7.16
C GLU A 390 -11.53 17.39 5.64
N PRO A 391 -10.61 18.11 4.97
CA PRO A 391 -10.34 17.87 3.56
C PRO A 391 -9.67 16.50 3.40
N THR A 392 -10.04 15.82 2.35
CA THR A 392 -9.38 14.58 1.93
C THR A 392 -9.10 14.61 0.44
N ARG A 393 -8.16 13.78 0.00
CA ARG A 393 -7.81 13.60 -1.41
C ARG A 393 -8.39 12.32 -1.97
N LEU A 394 -8.63 11.35 -1.11
CA LEU A 394 -9.09 10.01 -1.45
C LEU A 394 -10.20 9.60 -0.48
N THR A 395 -11.06 8.70 -0.92
CA THR A 395 -12.22 8.20 -0.15
C THR A 395 -11.85 7.36 1.06
N HIS A 396 -10.60 6.92 1.21
CA HIS A 396 -10.20 5.85 2.12
C HIS A 396 -11.04 4.56 1.91
N ASN A 397 -11.34 4.26 0.66
CA ASN A 397 -11.99 3.04 0.21
C ASN A 397 -11.75 2.91 -1.30
N ASP A 398 -10.88 1.97 -1.69
CA ASP A 398 -10.49 1.78 -3.10
C ASP A 398 -11.71 1.53 -4.01
N TYR A 399 -12.73 0.84 -3.50
CA TYR A 399 -13.93 0.51 -4.27
C TYR A 399 -14.82 1.74 -4.49
N LEU A 400 -15.15 2.48 -3.44
CA LEU A 400 -15.95 3.71 -3.55
C LEU A 400 -15.20 4.83 -4.31
N GLN A 401 -13.86 4.80 -4.26
CA GLN A 401 -13.06 5.67 -5.11
C GLN A 401 -13.35 5.43 -6.59
N GLN A 402 -13.48 4.15 -7.01
CA GLN A 402 -13.82 3.83 -8.39
C GLN A 402 -15.23 4.28 -8.76
N ALA A 403 -16.19 4.23 -7.83
CA ALA A 403 -17.53 4.71 -8.06
C ALA A 403 -17.54 6.23 -8.33
N SER A 404 -16.85 7.01 -7.51
CA SER A 404 -16.73 8.46 -7.70
C SER A 404 -15.97 8.85 -8.96
N ASP A 405 -14.82 8.16 -9.18
CA ASP A 405 -13.87 8.52 -10.23
C ASP A 405 -14.34 8.07 -11.62
N SER A 406 -14.98 6.90 -11.73
CA SER A 406 -15.30 6.26 -13.03
C SER A 406 -16.71 5.64 -13.08
N GLY A 407 -17.58 6.13 -12.22
CA GLY A 407 -18.99 5.72 -12.16
C GLY A 407 -19.20 4.29 -11.66
N TRP A 408 -20.46 3.86 -11.62
CA TRP A 408 -20.82 2.51 -11.20
C TRP A 408 -20.18 1.39 -12.05
N PRO A 409 -19.99 1.54 -13.37
CA PRO A 409 -19.27 0.52 -14.15
C PRO A 409 -17.83 0.34 -13.68
N GLY A 410 -17.10 1.43 -13.37
CA GLY A 410 -15.73 1.34 -12.82
C GLY A 410 -15.71 0.63 -11.48
N PHE A 411 -16.64 0.93 -10.58
CA PHE A 411 -16.81 0.22 -9.31
C PHE A 411 -17.07 -1.28 -9.52
N VAL A 412 -18.04 -1.63 -10.37
CA VAL A 412 -18.43 -3.03 -10.61
C VAL A 412 -17.28 -3.82 -11.21
N LEU A 413 -16.58 -3.27 -12.20
CA LEU A 413 -15.46 -3.93 -12.86
C LEU A 413 -14.30 -4.18 -11.89
N TYR A 414 -13.95 -3.19 -11.06
CA TYR A 414 -12.90 -3.34 -10.06
C TYR A 414 -13.28 -4.32 -8.96
N ALA A 415 -14.49 -4.19 -8.40
CA ALA A 415 -15.00 -5.07 -7.36
C ALA A 415 -15.12 -6.52 -7.86
N ALA A 416 -15.62 -6.70 -9.10
CA ALA A 416 -15.70 -8.01 -9.74
C ALA A 416 -14.31 -8.62 -9.96
N PHE A 417 -13.31 -7.82 -10.40
CA PHE A 417 -11.95 -8.29 -10.57
C PHE A 417 -11.36 -8.78 -9.25
N ILE A 418 -11.35 -7.94 -8.21
CA ILE A 418 -10.77 -8.30 -6.92
C ILE A 418 -11.57 -9.43 -6.27
N GLY A 419 -12.90 -9.32 -6.22
CA GLY A 419 -13.77 -10.30 -5.58
C GLY A 419 -13.68 -11.68 -6.24
N SER A 420 -13.74 -11.76 -7.57
CA SER A 420 -13.62 -13.04 -8.29
C SER A 420 -12.23 -13.65 -8.18
N SER A 421 -11.18 -12.82 -8.16
CA SER A 421 -9.81 -13.27 -7.93
C SER A 421 -9.66 -13.89 -6.54
N ILE A 422 -10.06 -13.18 -5.50
CA ILE A 422 -10.01 -13.69 -4.10
C ILE A 422 -10.88 -14.93 -3.94
N TRP A 423 -12.08 -14.94 -4.51
CA TRP A 423 -12.95 -16.12 -4.51
C TRP A 423 -12.29 -17.34 -5.14
N THR A 424 -11.67 -17.17 -6.32
CA THR A 424 -10.95 -18.24 -7.00
C THR A 424 -9.79 -18.74 -6.17
N LEU A 425 -9.00 -17.84 -5.56
CA LEU A 425 -7.88 -18.20 -4.70
C LEU A 425 -8.33 -18.88 -3.40
N SER A 426 -9.45 -18.48 -2.82
CA SER A 426 -9.98 -19.10 -1.61
C SER A 426 -10.35 -20.58 -1.82
N ARG A 427 -10.78 -20.94 -3.03
CA ARG A 427 -11.12 -22.32 -3.43
C ARG A 427 -9.89 -23.15 -3.81
N ARG A 428 -8.74 -22.52 -4.04
CA ARG A 428 -7.51 -23.26 -4.35
C ARG A 428 -6.85 -23.73 -3.06
N ARG A 429 -6.72 -25.04 -2.92
CA ARG A 429 -6.04 -25.68 -1.78
C ARG A 429 -4.57 -25.92 -2.15
N SER A 430 -3.66 -25.54 -1.28
CA SER A 430 -2.23 -25.84 -1.35
C SER A 430 -1.72 -26.02 0.08
N THR A 431 -0.72 -26.85 0.26
CA THR A 431 0.00 -27.04 1.52
C THR A 431 1.30 -26.24 1.54
N GLU A 432 1.63 -25.60 0.43
CA GLU A 432 2.87 -24.86 0.23
C GLU A 432 2.82 -23.50 0.97
N PRO A 433 3.75 -23.23 1.91
CA PRO A 433 3.68 -22.05 2.77
C PRO A 433 3.64 -20.72 2.03
N VAL A 434 4.44 -20.56 0.95
CA VAL A 434 4.50 -19.30 0.20
C VAL A 434 3.20 -19.05 -0.55
N PHE A 435 2.57 -20.09 -1.11
CA PHE A 435 1.25 -19.96 -1.74
C PHE A 435 0.18 -19.51 -0.75
N ILE A 436 0.14 -20.15 0.44
CA ILE A 436 -0.80 -19.80 1.51
C ILE A 436 -0.58 -18.35 1.96
N ALA A 437 0.69 -17.97 2.16
CA ALA A 437 1.06 -16.62 2.58
C ALA A 437 0.62 -15.56 1.56
N ILE A 438 0.93 -15.74 0.27
CA ILE A 438 0.49 -14.82 -0.78
C ILE A 438 -1.03 -14.71 -0.83
N LYS A 439 -1.74 -15.85 -0.76
CA LYS A 439 -3.21 -15.87 -0.73
C LYS A 439 -3.76 -15.04 0.44
N LEU A 440 -3.25 -15.25 1.65
CA LEU A 440 -3.69 -14.52 2.84
C LEU A 440 -3.33 -13.02 2.76
N SER A 441 -2.15 -12.70 2.27
CA SER A 441 -1.69 -11.32 2.04
C SER A 441 -2.59 -10.57 1.05
N LEU A 442 -3.02 -11.22 -0.02
CA LEU A 442 -3.92 -10.62 -1.01
C LEU A 442 -5.34 -10.44 -0.46
N ILE A 443 -5.82 -11.36 0.38
CA ILE A 443 -7.07 -11.20 1.12
C ILE A 443 -6.96 -9.98 2.06
N ALA A 444 -5.86 -9.86 2.80
CA ALA A 444 -5.62 -8.71 3.67
C ALA A 444 -5.61 -7.40 2.91
N TRP A 445 -4.92 -7.34 1.77
CA TRP A 445 -4.86 -6.17 0.90
C TRP A 445 -6.24 -5.78 0.35
N ALA A 446 -7.03 -6.76 -0.12
CA ALA A 446 -8.38 -6.52 -0.59
C ALA A 446 -9.33 -6.00 0.52
N LEU A 447 -9.23 -6.56 1.73
CA LEU A 447 -9.97 -6.08 2.90
C LEU A 447 -9.51 -4.67 3.31
N GLN A 448 -8.21 -4.39 3.28
CA GLN A 448 -7.70 -3.06 3.58
C GLN A 448 -8.20 -2.02 2.58
N GLY A 449 -8.35 -2.35 1.30
CA GLY A 449 -8.94 -1.50 0.29
C GLY A 449 -10.38 -1.06 0.58
N THR A 450 -11.10 -1.70 1.51
CA THR A 450 -12.43 -1.23 1.96
C THR A 450 -12.37 -0.06 2.95
N VAL A 451 -11.21 0.20 3.56
CA VAL A 451 -11.03 1.23 4.60
C VAL A 451 -9.82 2.13 4.36
N GLU A 452 -9.05 1.87 3.30
CA GLU A 452 -7.85 2.62 2.90
C GLU A 452 -7.75 2.68 1.36
N PHE A 453 -6.71 3.34 0.85
CA PHE A 453 -6.47 3.55 -0.59
C PHE A 453 -5.18 2.88 -1.07
N GLY A 454 -5.03 1.59 -0.75
CA GLY A 454 -3.84 0.81 -1.11
C GLY A 454 -3.59 0.70 -2.62
N LEU A 455 -4.64 0.79 -3.43
CA LEU A 455 -4.53 0.81 -4.90
C LEU A 455 -3.73 2.02 -5.40
N TYR A 456 -3.84 3.17 -4.74
CA TYR A 456 -3.21 4.43 -5.17
C TYR A 456 -1.76 4.59 -4.69
N ILE A 457 -1.22 3.64 -3.95
CA ILE A 457 0.16 3.65 -3.44
C ILE A 457 0.96 2.58 -4.20
N PRO A 458 1.90 2.96 -5.08
CA PRO A 458 2.66 1.98 -5.88
C PRO A 458 3.37 0.92 -5.04
N ALA A 459 3.93 1.29 -3.90
CA ALA A 459 4.57 0.36 -2.96
C ALA A 459 3.64 -0.74 -2.43
N LEU A 460 2.32 -0.52 -2.43
CA LEU A 460 1.30 -1.51 -2.07
C LEU A 460 0.71 -2.19 -3.30
N ALA A 461 0.34 -1.40 -4.30
CA ALA A 461 -0.39 -1.89 -5.47
C ALA A 461 0.47 -2.81 -6.34
N TRP A 462 1.72 -2.43 -6.66
CA TRP A 462 2.55 -3.20 -7.58
C TRP A 462 2.89 -4.61 -7.05
N PRO A 463 3.35 -4.80 -5.79
CA PRO A 463 3.54 -6.14 -5.27
C PRO A 463 2.24 -6.95 -5.22
N ALA A 464 1.11 -6.32 -4.84
CA ALA A 464 -0.17 -7.01 -4.77
C ALA A 464 -0.64 -7.51 -6.14
N TRP A 465 -0.59 -6.65 -7.16
CA TRP A 465 -1.00 -7.00 -8.52
C TRP A 465 -0.07 -8.04 -9.15
N LEU A 466 1.24 -7.94 -8.95
CA LEU A 466 2.22 -8.92 -9.41
C LEU A 466 1.96 -10.30 -8.79
N MET A 467 1.80 -10.36 -7.46
CA MET A 467 1.50 -11.61 -6.75
C MET A 467 0.15 -12.18 -7.15
N LEU A 468 -0.87 -11.32 -7.34
CA LEU A 468 -2.19 -11.75 -7.78
C LEU A 468 -2.14 -12.44 -9.14
N GLY A 469 -1.52 -11.79 -10.13
CA GLY A 469 -1.32 -12.39 -11.46
C GLY A 469 -0.54 -13.69 -11.40
N TRP A 470 0.54 -13.70 -10.62
CA TRP A 470 1.38 -14.88 -10.48
C TRP A 470 0.60 -16.08 -9.93
N ILE A 471 -0.04 -15.98 -8.76
CA ILE A 471 -0.69 -17.14 -8.15
C ILE A 471 -2.00 -17.56 -8.85
N LEU A 472 -2.67 -16.65 -9.58
CA LEU A 472 -3.83 -17.01 -10.41
C LEU A 472 -3.42 -17.92 -11.58
N ALA A 473 -2.27 -17.68 -12.19
CA ALA A 473 -1.81 -18.43 -13.36
C ALA A 473 -0.94 -19.65 -13.00
N SER A 474 -0.31 -19.65 -11.84
CA SER A 474 0.59 -20.75 -11.44
C SER A 474 -0.16 -22.05 -11.22
N PRO A 475 0.33 -23.19 -11.75
CA PRO A 475 -0.13 -24.49 -11.34
C PRO A 475 0.25 -24.73 -9.86
N ILE A 476 -0.62 -25.37 -9.08
CA ILE A 476 -0.38 -25.61 -7.65
C ILE A 476 0.94 -26.37 -7.44
N ASN A 477 1.21 -27.34 -8.31
CA ASN A 477 2.43 -28.18 -8.25
C ASN A 477 3.75 -27.41 -8.49
N GLN A 478 3.69 -26.16 -8.96
CA GLN A 478 4.89 -25.32 -9.14
C GLN A 478 5.50 -24.94 -7.79
N PHE A 479 4.69 -24.83 -6.76
CA PHE A 479 5.12 -24.50 -5.41
C PHE A 479 5.60 -25.75 -4.63
N ASP A 480 5.12 -26.95 -5.00
CA ASP A 480 5.41 -28.20 -4.28
C ASP A 480 6.75 -28.85 -4.71
N LYS A 481 7.34 -28.47 -5.85
CA LYS A 481 8.61 -29.03 -6.30
C LYS A 481 9.78 -28.40 -5.57
N SER A 482 10.39 -29.15 -4.65
CA SER A 482 11.71 -28.88 -4.08
C SER A 482 12.79 -28.98 -5.19
N PRO A 483 13.83 -28.12 -5.20
CA PRO A 483 14.94 -28.20 -6.16
C PRO A 483 15.82 -29.48 -6.05
N ASN A 484 15.59 -30.35 -5.06
CA ASN A 484 16.46 -31.46 -4.72
C ASN A 484 15.91 -32.87 -5.08
N ASN A 485 15.00 -32.99 -6.05
CA ASN A 485 14.65 -34.30 -6.60
C ASN A 485 15.14 -34.39 -8.05
N ASN A 486 16.47 -34.42 -8.23
CA ASN A 486 17.21 -35.11 -9.27
C ASN A 486 18.57 -35.51 -8.72
#